data_3f81f1aecea057e913cc96a82c9394ab
#
_entry.id   3f81f1aecea057e913cc96a82c9394ab
#
_cell.length_a   1.000
_cell.length_b   1.000
_cell.length_c   1.000
_cell.angle_alpha   90.00
_cell.angle_beta   90.00
_cell.angle_gamma   90.00
#
_symmetry.space_group_name_H-M   'P 1'
#
loop_
_entity.id
_entity.type
_entity.pdbx_description
1 polymer ?
#
loop_
_entity_poly.entity_id
_entity_poly.type
_entity_poly.pdbx_seq_one_letter_code
_entity_poly.pdbx_strand_id
1 'polypeptide(L)'
;MNVVHLCRAVLAAAILMGMSLQPTGAADAVSFRLDWTLSGYHLPFYWAKEKGYYSAENLDVDIKEGAGSGKTVALMSGQQDDIGLADYMFMSVGVAKGMKLKGIFGEVQDGAWAVVSRADSPIKKPEDLIGRSVATTADHKAMLDLLLAINKIPADKVKIQVTGAATRNTVFVNGQVDSFISVLIGSPLDLVVRAQQGKDKPVYFMPFADFGIAPMGQGLLAHERVIAEKPEMLRRFVRASAKALNEIVKPDKTEEAVDVAMRLSGARDERRESVKLQWLETTRRLATKNTQGHPLGWMSDKDWAVSVDILVKTGQLEKPIPTQNLYTNEFVPTK
;
A
#
# COMPACT_ATOMS: atom_id res chain seq x y z
N MET A 1 -40.51 56.49 -26.94
CA MET A 1 -40.15 55.14 -26.45
C MET A 1 -38.66 55.06 -26.44
N ASN A 2 -38.04 55.07 -25.24
CA ASN A 2 -36.65 55.42 -25.08
C ASN A 2 -35.69 54.22 -25.37
N VAL A 3 -34.71 54.50 -26.20
CA VAL A 3 -33.61 53.59 -26.61
C VAL A 3 -32.84 52.99 -25.41
N VAL A 4 -32.94 53.59 -24.21
CA VAL A 4 -32.27 53.17 -22.95
C VAL A 4 -32.86 51.84 -22.40
N HIS A 5 -34.10 51.48 -22.73
CA HIS A 5 -34.72 50.23 -22.23
C HIS A 5 -34.37 48.98 -23.07
N LEU A 6 -33.93 49.18 -24.35
CA LEU A 6 -33.53 48.07 -25.20
C LEU A 6 -32.14 47.54 -24.85
N CYS A 7 -31.22 48.40 -24.40
CA CYS A 7 -29.86 47.98 -24.02
C CYS A 7 -29.79 47.22 -22.67
N ARG A 8 -30.76 47.43 -21.76
CA ARG A 8 -30.80 46.71 -20.50
C ARG A 8 -31.34 45.28 -20.61
N ALA A 9 -32.17 45.00 -21.59
CA ALA A 9 -32.70 43.65 -21.84
C ALA A 9 -31.68 42.73 -22.54
N VAL A 10 -30.73 43.24 -23.31
CA VAL A 10 -29.70 42.45 -23.97
C VAL A 10 -28.54 42.10 -23.03
N LEU A 11 -28.24 42.95 -22.04
CA LEU A 11 -27.18 42.62 -21.03
C LEU A 11 -27.61 41.56 -20.01
N ALA A 12 -28.91 41.46 -19.70
CA ALA A 12 -29.44 40.43 -18.80
C ALA A 12 -29.50 39.03 -19.43
N ALA A 13 -29.60 38.91 -20.74
CA ALA A 13 -29.61 37.65 -21.48
C ALA A 13 -28.19 37.03 -21.66
N ALA A 14 -27.14 37.85 -21.61
CA ALA A 14 -25.75 37.39 -21.79
C ALA A 14 -25.13 36.77 -20.49
N ILE A 15 -25.71 37.00 -19.32
CA ILE A 15 -25.19 36.48 -18.04
C ILE A 15 -25.72 35.07 -17.73
N LEU A 16 -26.76 34.59 -18.44
CA LEU A 16 -27.38 33.28 -18.24
C LEU A 16 -26.77 32.16 -19.11
N MET A 17 -25.78 32.43 -19.98
CA MET A 17 -25.16 31.42 -20.84
C MET A 17 -23.82 30.87 -20.37
N GLY A 18 -23.44 31.17 -19.12
CA GLY A 18 -22.20 30.67 -18.50
C GLY A 18 -22.38 29.49 -17.56
N MET A 19 -23.57 28.87 -17.47
CA MET A 19 -23.73 27.60 -16.78
C MET A 19 -23.18 26.49 -17.66
N SER A 20 -21.90 26.13 -17.43
CA SER A 20 -21.32 24.89 -17.92
C SER A 20 -22.25 23.74 -17.53
N LEU A 21 -22.90 23.16 -18.53
CA LEU A 21 -23.55 21.85 -18.42
C LEU A 21 -22.47 20.85 -17.97
N GLN A 22 -22.38 20.62 -16.68
CA GLN A 22 -21.67 19.43 -16.20
C GLN A 22 -22.41 18.22 -16.77
N PRO A 23 -21.71 17.23 -17.32
CA PRO A 23 -22.37 16.03 -17.80
C PRO A 23 -23.10 15.38 -16.64
N THR A 24 -24.44 15.34 -16.70
CA THR A 24 -25.33 14.68 -15.75
C THR A 24 -25.34 13.15 -15.97
N GLY A 25 -24.16 12.57 -16.20
CA GLY A 25 -24.01 11.12 -16.18
C GLY A 25 -23.96 10.63 -14.74
N ALA A 26 -24.53 9.46 -14.44
CA ALA A 26 -24.32 8.80 -13.16
C ALA A 26 -22.81 8.63 -12.88
N ALA A 27 -22.41 8.79 -11.62
CA ALA A 27 -21.01 8.57 -11.24
C ALA A 27 -20.56 7.14 -11.62
N ASP A 28 -19.32 7.02 -12.10
CA ASP A 28 -18.76 5.70 -12.39
C ASP A 28 -18.56 4.93 -11.08
N ALA A 29 -19.24 3.79 -10.95
CA ALA A 29 -19.03 2.89 -9.83
C ALA A 29 -17.65 2.23 -9.94
N VAL A 30 -16.84 2.34 -8.89
CA VAL A 30 -15.48 1.79 -8.81
C VAL A 30 -15.36 0.87 -7.61
N SER A 31 -15.06 -0.40 -7.85
CA SER A 31 -14.71 -1.32 -6.79
C SER A 31 -13.21 -1.27 -6.50
N PHE A 32 -12.87 -0.94 -5.24
CA PHE A 32 -11.49 -0.82 -4.78
C PHE A 32 -11.20 -1.78 -3.63
N ARG A 33 -10.26 -2.70 -3.85
CA ARG A 33 -9.85 -3.73 -2.88
C ARG A 33 -8.56 -3.36 -2.20
N LEU A 34 -8.59 -3.18 -0.88
CA LEU A 34 -7.39 -3.09 -0.03
C LEU A 34 -6.70 -4.47 0.08
N ASP A 35 -5.47 -4.48 0.53
CA ASP A 35 -4.73 -5.73 0.79
C ASP A 35 -5.03 -6.34 2.16
N TRP A 36 -5.47 -5.53 3.12
CA TRP A 36 -5.75 -5.95 4.50
C TRP A 36 -6.91 -5.16 5.11
N THR A 37 -7.23 -5.46 6.37
CA THR A 37 -8.06 -4.58 7.21
C THR A 37 -7.36 -3.26 7.45
N LEU A 38 -8.08 -2.22 7.91
CA LEU A 38 -7.53 -0.88 8.07
C LEU A 38 -6.09 -0.90 8.62
N SER A 39 -5.19 -0.25 7.90
CA SER A 39 -3.79 0.04 8.25
C SER A 39 -3.45 1.48 7.91
N GLY A 40 -2.34 2.00 8.44
CA GLY A 40 -1.97 3.41 8.27
C GLY A 40 -1.83 3.84 6.80
N TYR A 41 -1.27 2.98 5.94
CA TYR A 41 -1.14 3.25 4.50
C TYR A 41 -2.48 3.23 3.72
N HIS A 42 -3.60 2.92 4.37
CA HIS A 42 -4.93 3.05 3.75
C HIS A 42 -5.56 4.44 3.95
N LEU A 43 -4.99 5.29 4.80
CA LEU A 43 -5.55 6.59 5.14
C LEU A 43 -5.85 7.49 3.93
N PRO A 44 -4.99 7.58 2.89
CA PRO A 44 -5.25 8.44 1.75
C PRO A 44 -6.56 8.14 1.03
N PHE A 45 -6.94 6.86 0.96
CA PHE A 45 -8.15 6.43 0.24
C PHE A 45 -9.43 6.75 1.03
N TYR A 46 -9.41 6.55 2.34
CA TYR A 46 -10.52 6.96 3.20
C TYR A 46 -10.66 8.49 3.26
N TRP A 47 -9.53 9.21 3.29
CA TRP A 47 -9.52 10.67 3.22
C TRP A 47 -10.10 11.18 1.90
N ALA A 48 -9.69 10.61 0.75
CA ALA A 48 -10.22 10.98 -0.55
C ALA A 48 -11.76 10.79 -0.61
N LYS A 49 -12.27 9.70 -0.03
CA LYS A 49 -13.70 9.43 0.06
C LYS A 49 -14.41 10.46 0.93
N GLU A 50 -13.93 10.72 2.13
CA GLU A 50 -14.51 11.68 3.10
C GLU A 50 -14.53 13.11 2.56
N LYS A 51 -13.42 13.56 1.98
CA LYS A 51 -13.30 14.92 1.43
C LYS A 51 -14.00 15.11 0.09
N GLY A 52 -14.67 14.08 -0.40
CA GLY A 52 -15.39 14.13 -1.67
C GLY A 52 -14.48 14.23 -2.89
N TYR A 53 -13.19 13.83 -2.80
CA TYR A 53 -12.28 13.92 -3.95
C TYR A 53 -12.65 12.94 -5.03
N TYR A 54 -13.13 11.74 -4.69
CA TYR A 54 -13.65 10.79 -5.66
C TYR A 54 -14.95 11.30 -6.30
N SER A 55 -15.89 11.82 -5.52
CA SER A 55 -17.15 12.35 -6.08
C SER A 55 -16.95 13.60 -6.95
N ALA A 56 -15.96 14.45 -6.62
CA ALA A 56 -15.56 15.58 -7.47
C ALA A 56 -15.00 15.14 -8.84
N GLU A 57 -14.47 13.93 -8.90
CA GLU A 57 -14.03 13.26 -10.14
C GLU A 57 -15.12 12.39 -10.77
N ASN A 58 -16.38 12.55 -10.34
CA ASN A 58 -17.52 11.75 -10.80
C ASN A 58 -17.30 10.23 -10.61
N LEU A 59 -16.72 9.82 -9.46
CA LEU A 59 -16.52 8.43 -9.07
C LEU A 59 -17.30 8.11 -7.79
N ASP A 60 -17.98 6.97 -7.77
CA ASP A 60 -18.54 6.34 -6.58
C ASP A 60 -17.66 5.14 -6.20
N VAL A 61 -16.81 5.33 -5.18
CA VAL A 61 -15.78 4.35 -4.80
C VAL A 61 -16.26 3.50 -3.63
N ASP A 62 -16.37 2.20 -3.86
CA ASP A 62 -16.60 1.17 -2.83
C ASP A 62 -15.25 0.61 -2.35
N ILE A 63 -14.82 1.01 -1.13
CA ILE A 63 -13.57 0.54 -0.51
C ILE A 63 -13.85 -0.75 0.25
N LYS A 64 -13.23 -1.84 -0.19
CA LYS A 64 -13.38 -3.19 0.39
C LYS A 64 -12.11 -3.60 1.11
N GLU A 65 -12.22 -4.14 2.32
CA GLU A 65 -11.07 -4.71 3.02
C GLU A 65 -10.53 -5.97 2.32
N GLY A 66 -9.24 -6.24 2.53
CA GLY A 66 -8.54 -7.42 2.01
C GLY A 66 -8.25 -8.46 3.09
N ALA A 67 -7.59 -9.53 2.65
CA ALA A 67 -7.16 -10.64 3.52
C ALA A 67 -5.74 -11.13 3.16
N GLY A 68 -4.87 -10.20 2.76
CA GLY A 68 -3.48 -10.39 2.34
C GLY A 68 -3.26 -10.00 0.88
N SER A 69 -2.08 -9.41 0.58
CA SER A 69 -1.71 -8.97 -0.77
C SER A 69 -1.83 -10.09 -1.81
N GLY A 70 -1.42 -11.33 -1.47
CA GLY A 70 -1.55 -12.46 -2.38
C GLY A 70 -3.00 -12.75 -2.76
N LYS A 71 -3.95 -12.61 -1.81
CA LYS A 71 -5.38 -12.78 -2.09
C LYS A 71 -5.91 -11.64 -2.96
N THR A 72 -5.53 -10.40 -2.66
CA THR A 72 -5.93 -9.24 -3.47
C THR A 72 -5.42 -9.37 -4.91
N VAL A 73 -4.16 -9.77 -5.11
CA VAL A 73 -3.59 -10.03 -6.45
C VAL A 73 -4.40 -11.10 -7.20
N ALA A 74 -4.81 -12.19 -6.52
CA ALA A 74 -5.63 -13.24 -7.13
C ALA A 74 -7.02 -12.72 -7.53
N LEU A 75 -7.68 -11.93 -6.67
CA LEU A 75 -8.98 -11.31 -6.96
C LEU A 75 -8.88 -10.33 -8.15
N MET A 76 -7.81 -9.54 -8.20
CA MET A 76 -7.55 -8.61 -9.32
C MET A 76 -7.30 -9.36 -10.62
N SER A 77 -6.54 -10.45 -10.59
CA SER A 77 -6.34 -11.32 -11.76
C SER A 77 -7.66 -11.94 -12.25
N GLY A 78 -8.55 -12.29 -11.33
CA GLY A 78 -9.92 -12.74 -11.63
C GLY A 78 -10.91 -11.64 -11.96
N GLN A 79 -10.48 -10.38 -12.02
CA GLN A 79 -11.29 -9.20 -12.37
C GLN A 79 -12.52 -9.02 -11.44
N GLN A 80 -12.35 -9.35 -10.16
CA GLN A 80 -13.41 -9.22 -9.16
C GLN A 80 -13.59 -7.77 -8.69
N ASP A 81 -12.56 -6.96 -8.80
CA ASP A 81 -12.55 -5.54 -8.48
C ASP A 81 -11.83 -4.74 -9.60
N ASP A 82 -12.10 -3.44 -9.71
CA ASP A 82 -11.51 -2.58 -10.75
C ASP A 82 -10.06 -2.20 -10.41
N ILE A 83 -9.80 -1.91 -9.13
CA ILE A 83 -8.52 -1.46 -8.61
C ILE A 83 -8.19 -2.24 -7.34
N GLY A 84 -6.94 -2.64 -7.17
CA GLY A 84 -6.42 -3.25 -5.96
C GLY A 84 -5.29 -2.45 -5.34
N LEU A 85 -5.08 -2.60 -4.04
CA LEU A 85 -3.86 -2.20 -3.34
C LEU A 85 -3.17 -3.48 -2.86
N ALA A 86 -1.92 -3.69 -3.23
CA ALA A 86 -1.16 -4.85 -2.78
C ALA A 86 0.36 -4.58 -2.79
N ASP A 87 1.10 -5.40 -2.07
CA ASP A 87 2.56 -5.45 -2.18
C ASP A 87 2.97 -5.95 -3.56
N TYR A 88 3.83 -5.19 -4.22
CA TYR A 88 4.24 -5.42 -5.60
C TYR A 88 5.09 -6.69 -5.80
N MET A 89 5.70 -7.23 -4.75
CA MET A 89 6.39 -8.51 -4.84
C MET A 89 5.40 -9.64 -5.18
N PHE A 90 4.20 -9.66 -4.53
CA PHE A 90 3.16 -10.64 -4.86
C PHE A 90 2.59 -10.45 -6.26
N MET A 91 2.37 -9.19 -6.67
CA MET A 91 1.93 -8.90 -8.03
C MET A 91 2.95 -9.39 -9.07
N SER A 92 4.24 -9.12 -8.85
CA SER A 92 5.32 -9.52 -9.78
C SER A 92 5.41 -11.03 -9.94
N VAL A 93 5.29 -11.80 -8.85
CA VAL A 93 5.21 -13.27 -8.90
C VAL A 93 3.96 -13.72 -9.68
N GLY A 94 2.83 -13.05 -9.49
CA GLY A 94 1.60 -13.32 -10.24
C GLY A 94 1.77 -13.07 -11.74
N VAL A 95 2.37 -11.94 -12.11
CA VAL A 95 2.66 -11.58 -13.52
C VAL A 95 3.59 -12.62 -14.16
N ALA A 96 4.62 -13.07 -13.44
CA ALA A 96 5.49 -14.16 -13.92
C ALA A 96 4.74 -15.45 -14.23
N LYS A 97 3.66 -15.72 -13.50
CA LYS A 97 2.75 -16.87 -13.70
C LYS A 97 1.64 -16.59 -14.72
N GLY A 98 1.72 -15.47 -15.45
CA GLY A 98 0.78 -15.13 -16.53
C GLY A 98 -0.40 -14.27 -16.14
N MET A 99 -0.49 -13.77 -14.89
CA MET A 99 -1.52 -12.82 -14.50
C MET A 99 -1.32 -11.49 -15.25
N LYS A 100 -2.42 -10.91 -15.74
CA LYS A 100 -2.42 -9.68 -16.57
C LYS A 100 -2.63 -8.44 -15.69
N LEU A 101 -1.66 -8.12 -14.85
CA LEU A 101 -1.71 -7.04 -13.87
C LEU A 101 -0.57 -6.05 -14.07
N LYS A 102 -0.81 -4.77 -13.75
CA LYS A 102 0.22 -3.73 -13.66
C LYS A 102 0.03 -2.84 -12.45
N GLY A 103 1.13 -2.42 -11.85
CA GLY A 103 1.18 -1.32 -10.90
C GLY A 103 0.90 0.00 -11.62
N ILE A 104 0.04 0.84 -11.03
CA ILE A 104 -0.40 2.12 -11.61
C ILE A 104 -0.10 3.33 -10.72
N PHE A 105 0.30 3.10 -9.46
CA PHE A 105 0.66 4.13 -8.48
C PHE A 105 1.41 3.50 -7.31
N GLY A 106 2.67 3.87 -7.08
CA GLY A 106 3.48 3.34 -5.97
C GLY A 106 3.28 4.15 -4.70
N GLU A 107 2.55 3.64 -3.73
CA GLU A 107 2.34 4.34 -2.46
C GLU A 107 3.54 4.16 -1.53
N VAL A 108 3.90 2.92 -1.23
CA VAL A 108 5.05 2.58 -0.39
C VAL A 108 6.20 2.14 -1.29
N GLN A 109 7.16 3.02 -1.48
CA GLN A 109 8.25 2.84 -2.45
C GLN A 109 9.40 1.98 -1.91
N ASP A 110 9.53 1.87 -0.58
CA ASP A 110 10.54 1.07 0.12
C ASP A 110 9.83 0.02 0.97
N GLY A 111 9.98 -1.24 0.58
CA GLY A 111 9.36 -2.36 1.27
C GLY A 111 9.85 -2.51 2.70
N ALA A 112 8.96 -2.31 3.64
CA ALA A 112 9.25 -2.22 5.07
C ALA A 112 9.41 -3.59 5.76
N TRP A 113 10.07 -4.56 5.14
CA TRP A 113 10.26 -5.89 5.70
C TRP A 113 11.20 -5.89 6.91
N ALA A 114 10.86 -6.63 7.97
CA ALA A 114 11.70 -6.77 9.15
C ALA A 114 11.53 -8.13 9.84
N VAL A 115 12.56 -8.55 10.59
CA VAL A 115 12.42 -9.51 11.68
C VAL A 115 11.99 -8.73 12.92
N VAL A 116 10.95 -9.23 13.57
CA VAL A 116 10.43 -8.71 14.84
C VAL A 116 10.81 -9.69 15.95
N SER A 117 11.50 -9.23 16.97
CA SER A 117 11.94 -10.03 18.11
C SER A 117 11.67 -9.31 19.44
N ARG A 118 11.85 -9.98 20.58
CA ARG A 118 11.73 -9.32 21.88
C ARG A 118 12.90 -8.39 22.13
N ALA A 119 12.67 -7.23 22.72
CA ALA A 119 13.73 -6.27 23.05
C ALA A 119 14.71 -6.78 24.12
N ASP A 120 14.27 -7.71 24.99
CA ASP A 120 15.13 -8.37 26.00
C ASP A 120 15.98 -9.53 25.43
N SER A 121 15.67 -9.98 24.18
CA SER A 121 16.44 -11.00 23.46
C SER A 121 16.43 -10.69 21.94
N PRO A 122 17.05 -9.55 21.54
CA PRO A 122 16.90 -9.01 20.19
C PRO A 122 17.65 -9.85 19.15
N ILE A 123 17.07 -9.95 17.97
CA ILE A 123 17.74 -10.39 16.73
C ILE A 123 18.18 -9.12 16.02
N LYS A 124 19.49 -8.82 16.04
CA LYS A 124 20.07 -7.56 15.53
C LYS A 124 20.69 -7.71 14.14
N LYS A 125 21.04 -8.94 13.78
CA LYS A 125 21.60 -9.29 12.47
C LYS A 125 21.11 -10.68 12.05
N PRO A 126 21.16 -11.00 10.76
CA PRO A 126 20.63 -12.28 10.26
C PRO A 126 21.23 -13.52 10.93
N GLU A 127 22.52 -13.50 11.31
CA GLU A 127 23.17 -14.63 11.96
C GLU A 127 22.58 -14.96 13.36
N ASP A 128 21.96 -13.98 14.00
CA ASP A 128 21.29 -14.18 15.29
C ASP A 128 20.03 -15.08 15.18
N LEU A 129 19.58 -15.38 13.94
CA LEU A 129 18.51 -16.34 13.67
C LEU A 129 18.95 -17.80 13.85
N ILE A 130 20.25 -18.10 13.84
CA ILE A 130 20.77 -19.47 13.95
C ILE A 130 20.36 -20.05 15.31
N GLY A 131 19.71 -21.20 15.28
CA GLY A 131 19.19 -21.88 16.48
C GLY A 131 17.88 -21.32 17.04
N ARG A 132 17.42 -20.15 16.54
CA ARG A 132 16.19 -19.47 16.99
C ARG A 132 14.98 -19.89 16.16
N SER A 133 13.80 -19.69 16.75
CA SER A 133 12.51 -19.93 16.08
C SER A 133 11.95 -18.65 15.45
N VAL A 134 11.45 -18.78 14.21
CA VAL A 134 10.88 -17.67 13.43
C VAL A 134 9.52 -18.07 12.91
N ALA A 135 8.47 -17.33 13.29
CA ALA A 135 7.16 -17.48 12.66
C ALA A 135 7.09 -16.69 11.36
N THR A 136 6.48 -17.30 10.36
CA THR A 136 6.19 -16.67 9.08
C THR A 136 4.84 -17.14 8.55
N THR A 137 4.28 -16.46 7.54
CA THR A 137 3.15 -16.98 6.78
C THR A 137 3.66 -17.69 5.51
N ALA A 138 2.81 -18.49 4.88
CA ALA A 138 3.22 -19.21 3.66
C ALA A 138 3.67 -18.26 2.55
N ASP A 139 3.00 -17.12 2.41
CA ASP A 139 3.32 -16.07 1.45
C ASP A 139 4.57 -15.25 1.84
N HIS A 140 4.78 -15.00 3.15
CA HIS A 140 5.98 -14.27 3.61
C HIS A 140 7.24 -15.12 3.66
N LYS A 141 7.12 -16.46 3.65
CA LYS A 141 8.26 -17.38 3.77
C LYS A 141 9.38 -17.08 2.77
N ALA A 142 9.03 -16.72 1.56
CA ALA A 142 10.00 -16.40 0.53
C ALA A 142 10.90 -15.21 0.89
N MET A 143 10.38 -14.20 1.61
CA MET A 143 11.20 -13.08 2.10
C MET A 143 12.16 -13.51 3.21
N LEU A 144 11.75 -14.45 4.08
CA LEU A 144 12.67 -15.06 5.05
C LEU A 144 13.76 -15.86 4.34
N ASP A 145 13.38 -16.70 3.39
CA ASP A 145 14.33 -17.52 2.62
C ASP A 145 15.36 -16.63 1.90
N LEU A 146 14.94 -15.46 1.36
CA LEU A 146 15.82 -14.46 0.78
C LEU A 146 16.81 -13.91 1.81
N LEU A 147 16.32 -13.48 2.99
CA LEU A 147 17.18 -12.97 4.05
C LEU A 147 18.26 -13.98 4.41
N LEU A 148 17.87 -15.24 4.57
CA LEU A 148 18.79 -16.32 4.89
C LEU A 148 19.80 -16.56 3.75
N ALA A 149 19.34 -16.64 2.50
CA ALA A 149 20.17 -16.92 1.33
C ALA A 149 21.22 -15.82 1.07
N ILE A 150 20.83 -14.55 1.09
CA ILE A 150 21.76 -13.42 0.87
C ILE A 150 22.84 -13.39 1.95
N ASN A 151 22.47 -13.72 3.21
CA ASN A 151 23.39 -13.72 4.33
C ASN A 151 24.09 -15.10 4.52
N LYS A 152 23.94 -16.02 3.57
CA LYS A 152 24.57 -17.34 3.57
C LYS A 152 24.27 -18.19 4.83
N ILE A 153 23.06 -18.06 5.35
CA ILE A 153 22.59 -18.81 6.51
C ILE A 153 21.84 -20.05 6.02
N PRO A 154 22.28 -21.27 6.38
CA PRO A 154 21.55 -22.49 6.02
C PRO A 154 20.16 -22.50 6.69
N ALA A 155 19.11 -22.73 5.92
CA ALA A 155 17.74 -22.69 6.41
C ALA A 155 17.44 -23.75 7.48
N ASP A 156 18.15 -24.89 7.44
CA ASP A 156 18.07 -25.98 8.45
C ASP A 156 18.59 -25.57 9.82
N LYS A 157 19.35 -24.47 9.92
CA LYS A 157 19.83 -23.88 11.17
C LYS A 157 18.82 -22.93 11.82
N VAL A 158 17.70 -22.63 11.19
CA VAL A 158 16.65 -21.75 11.69
C VAL A 158 15.35 -22.55 11.87
N LYS A 159 14.72 -22.45 13.03
CA LYS A 159 13.48 -23.20 13.34
C LYS A 159 12.28 -22.43 12.73
N ILE A 160 11.96 -22.67 11.46
CA ILE A 160 10.91 -21.96 10.75
C ILE A 160 9.55 -22.57 11.06
N GLN A 161 8.62 -21.75 11.58
CA GLN A 161 7.23 -22.13 11.84
C GLN A 161 6.29 -21.35 10.89
N VAL A 162 5.61 -22.05 9.98
CA VAL A 162 4.60 -21.43 9.13
C VAL A 162 3.28 -21.37 9.88
N THR A 163 2.67 -20.18 9.95
CA THR A 163 1.42 -19.89 10.66
C THR A 163 0.45 -19.14 9.75
N GLY A 164 -0.80 -19.00 10.18
CA GLY A 164 -1.73 -18.05 9.58
C GLY A 164 -1.37 -16.59 9.95
N ALA A 165 -1.70 -15.64 9.08
CA ALA A 165 -1.43 -14.22 9.31
C ALA A 165 -2.06 -13.69 10.63
N ALA A 166 -3.28 -14.12 10.94
CA ALA A 166 -3.99 -13.72 12.15
C ALA A 166 -3.37 -14.30 13.44
N THR A 167 -2.68 -15.44 13.37
CA THR A 167 -2.12 -16.16 14.54
C THR A 167 -0.63 -15.87 14.75
N ARG A 168 0.07 -15.35 13.74
CA ARG A 168 1.53 -15.12 13.80
C ARG A 168 1.95 -14.25 15.00
N ASN A 169 1.29 -13.12 15.23
CA ASN A 169 1.59 -12.24 16.36
C ASN A 169 1.26 -12.93 17.70
N THR A 170 0.19 -13.72 17.75
CA THR A 170 -0.24 -14.44 18.95
C THR A 170 0.78 -15.48 19.39
N VAL A 171 1.30 -16.31 18.47
CA VAL A 171 2.33 -17.32 18.83
C VAL A 171 3.62 -16.67 19.31
N PHE A 172 3.97 -15.48 18.80
CA PHE A 172 5.09 -14.69 19.28
C PHE A 172 4.85 -14.12 20.68
N VAL A 173 3.71 -13.46 20.92
CA VAL A 173 3.37 -12.88 22.24
C VAL A 173 3.33 -13.98 23.31
N ASN A 174 2.77 -15.15 22.99
CA ASN A 174 2.71 -16.30 23.90
C ASN A 174 4.06 -17.00 24.12
N GLY A 175 5.13 -16.56 23.49
CA GLY A 175 6.46 -17.14 23.69
C GLY A 175 6.71 -18.46 22.97
N GLN A 176 5.86 -18.85 22.04
CA GLN A 176 5.99 -20.10 21.27
C GLN A 176 7.08 -20.00 20.18
N VAL A 177 7.44 -18.77 19.77
CA VAL A 177 8.54 -18.47 18.87
C VAL A 177 9.36 -17.30 19.40
N ASP A 178 10.63 -17.22 18.98
CA ASP A 178 11.55 -16.14 19.36
C ASP A 178 11.31 -14.85 18.57
N SER A 179 10.85 -15.01 17.33
CA SER A 179 10.69 -13.92 16.39
C SER A 179 9.64 -14.24 15.31
N PHE A 180 9.31 -13.24 14.53
CA PHE A 180 8.53 -13.42 13.30
C PHE A 180 8.95 -12.39 12.25
N ILE A 181 8.60 -12.62 10.99
CA ILE A 181 8.79 -11.63 9.92
C ILE A 181 7.47 -10.96 9.55
N SER A 182 7.54 -9.68 9.26
CA SER A 182 6.41 -8.86 8.81
C SER A 182 6.87 -7.56 8.16
N VAL A 183 5.90 -6.76 7.70
CA VAL A 183 6.14 -5.39 7.25
C VAL A 183 5.93 -4.41 8.42
N LEU A 184 6.85 -3.45 8.58
CA LEU A 184 6.86 -2.47 9.68
C LEU A 184 5.66 -1.52 9.67
N ILE A 185 5.06 -1.28 8.51
CA ILE A 185 3.88 -0.42 8.34
C ILE A 185 2.56 -1.10 8.73
N GLY A 186 2.60 -2.31 9.26
CA GLY A 186 1.44 -3.15 9.58
C GLY A 186 1.35 -3.54 11.05
N SER A 187 0.80 -4.74 11.28
CA SER A 187 0.48 -5.27 12.61
C SER A 187 1.64 -5.34 13.65
N PRO A 188 2.94 -5.34 13.30
CA PRO A 188 3.98 -5.23 14.32
C PRO A 188 3.88 -3.97 15.18
N LEU A 189 3.36 -2.88 14.66
CA LEU A 189 3.21 -1.63 15.42
C LEU A 189 2.08 -1.71 16.45
N ASP A 190 1.15 -2.65 16.31
CA ASP A 190 0.17 -2.96 17.37
C ASP A 190 0.88 -3.44 18.64
N LEU A 191 1.98 -4.23 18.51
CA LEU A 191 2.78 -4.69 19.64
C LEU A 191 3.54 -3.54 20.32
N VAL A 192 3.99 -2.54 19.54
CA VAL A 192 4.61 -1.33 20.10
C VAL A 192 3.63 -0.58 20.99
N VAL A 193 2.41 -0.33 20.50
CA VAL A 193 1.35 0.36 21.28
C VAL A 193 0.99 -0.44 22.51
N ARG A 194 0.82 -1.75 22.41
CA ARG A 194 0.50 -2.62 23.55
C ARG A 194 1.62 -2.64 24.60
N ALA A 195 2.88 -2.61 24.16
CA ALA A 195 4.02 -2.50 25.07
C ALA A 195 4.05 -1.13 25.80
N GLN A 196 3.77 -0.04 25.10
CA GLN A 196 3.65 1.31 25.71
C GLN A 196 2.51 1.38 26.74
N GLN A 197 1.47 0.58 26.54
CA GLN A 197 0.33 0.45 27.48
C GLN A 197 0.63 -0.55 28.64
N GLY A 198 1.81 -1.14 28.69
CA GLY A 198 2.17 -2.16 29.70
C GLY A 198 1.47 -3.52 29.51
N LYS A 199 0.84 -3.75 28.35
CA LYS A 199 0.08 -4.98 28.04
C LYS A 199 0.95 -6.10 27.47
N ASP A 200 2.06 -5.75 26.82
CA ASP A 200 3.02 -6.68 26.21
C ASP A 200 4.46 -6.22 26.49
N LYS A 201 5.43 -7.10 26.24
CA LYS A 201 6.85 -6.75 26.28
C LYS A 201 7.25 -5.92 25.05
N PRO A 202 8.24 -5.01 25.21
CA PRO A 202 8.80 -4.27 24.07
C PRO A 202 9.38 -5.18 23.00
N VAL A 203 9.27 -4.75 21.75
CA VAL A 203 9.81 -5.45 20.59
C VAL A 203 10.99 -4.70 19.98
N TYR A 204 11.86 -5.45 19.31
CA TYR A 204 12.99 -4.96 18.52
C TYR A 204 12.73 -5.30 17.04
N PHE A 205 13.08 -4.38 16.16
CA PHE A 205 12.96 -4.55 14.71
C PHE A 205 14.34 -4.61 14.07
N MET A 206 14.57 -5.62 13.24
CA MET A 206 15.72 -5.74 12.35
C MET A 206 15.23 -5.55 10.91
N PRO A 207 15.36 -4.34 10.32
CA PRO A 207 14.91 -4.08 8.96
C PRO A 207 15.73 -4.87 7.94
N PHE A 208 15.07 -5.44 6.94
CA PHE A 208 15.73 -6.15 5.84
C PHE A 208 16.58 -5.21 4.97
N ALA A 209 16.16 -3.95 4.87
CA ALA A 209 16.87 -2.92 4.12
C ALA A 209 18.32 -2.71 4.61
N ASP A 210 18.57 -2.87 5.92
CA ASP A 210 19.91 -2.77 6.50
C ASP A 210 20.85 -3.88 5.98
N PHE A 211 20.28 -4.92 5.37
CA PHE A 211 20.99 -6.07 4.80
C PHE A 211 20.80 -6.18 3.29
N GLY A 212 20.52 -5.05 2.62
CA GLY A 212 20.46 -4.95 1.16
C GLY A 212 19.17 -5.47 0.52
N ILE A 213 18.11 -5.66 1.30
CA ILE A 213 16.82 -6.16 0.81
C ILE A 213 15.75 -5.06 0.97
N ALA A 214 15.61 -4.23 -0.05
CA ALA A 214 14.65 -3.13 -0.08
C ALA A 214 13.83 -3.18 -1.39
N PRO A 215 12.91 -4.16 -1.53
CA PRO A 215 12.04 -4.21 -2.69
C PRO A 215 11.01 -3.07 -2.65
N MET A 216 10.33 -2.83 -3.78
CA MET A 216 9.11 -2.01 -3.79
C MET A 216 8.06 -2.59 -2.83
N GLY A 217 7.33 -1.72 -2.15
CA GLY A 217 6.27 -2.12 -1.21
C GLY A 217 4.87 -2.07 -1.85
N GLN A 218 3.91 -1.48 -1.13
CA GLN A 218 2.51 -1.44 -1.54
C GLN A 218 2.23 -0.36 -2.58
N GLY A 219 1.30 -0.69 -3.49
CA GLY A 219 0.81 0.28 -4.46
C GLY A 219 -0.48 -0.18 -5.12
N LEU A 220 -1.07 0.76 -5.87
CA LEU A 220 -2.27 0.48 -6.63
C LEU A 220 -1.93 -0.35 -7.86
N LEU A 221 -2.78 -1.33 -8.15
CA LEU A 221 -2.68 -2.18 -9.32
C LEU A 221 -4.04 -2.35 -10.00
N ALA A 222 -4.00 -2.59 -11.31
CA ALA A 222 -5.19 -2.88 -12.10
C ALA A 222 -4.91 -3.99 -13.12
N HIS A 223 -5.99 -4.67 -13.54
CA HIS A 223 -5.91 -5.63 -14.63
C HIS A 223 -5.68 -4.89 -15.96
N GLU A 224 -4.84 -5.45 -16.87
CA GLU A 224 -4.54 -4.84 -18.18
C GLU A 224 -5.80 -4.51 -19.01
N ARG A 225 -6.87 -5.30 -18.86
CA ARG A 225 -8.17 -5.01 -19.47
C ARG A 225 -8.78 -3.71 -18.91
N VAL A 226 -8.75 -3.48 -17.62
CA VAL A 226 -9.26 -2.25 -17.00
C VAL A 226 -8.42 -1.05 -17.45
N ILE A 227 -7.08 -1.24 -17.55
CA ILE A 227 -6.17 -0.20 -18.09
C ILE A 227 -6.56 0.18 -19.53
N ALA A 228 -6.90 -0.80 -20.37
CA ALA A 228 -7.26 -0.56 -21.76
C ALA A 228 -8.68 -0.01 -21.93
N GLU A 229 -9.67 -0.53 -21.18
CA GLU A 229 -11.08 -0.21 -21.36
C GLU A 229 -11.54 1.01 -20.56
N LYS A 230 -10.91 1.29 -19.40
CA LYS A 230 -11.32 2.34 -18.45
C LYS A 230 -10.17 3.30 -18.05
N PRO A 231 -9.30 3.75 -18.97
CA PRO A 231 -8.11 4.54 -18.60
C PRO A 231 -8.48 5.87 -17.93
N GLU A 232 -9.56 6.52 -18.33
CA GLU A 232 -9.99 7.80 -17.73
C GLU A 232 -10.53 7.61 -16.31
N MET A 233 -11.21 6.51 -16.02
CA MET A 233 -11.62 6.17 -14.65
C MET A 233 -10.39 5.98 -13.77
N LEU A 234 -9.36 5.27 -14.24
CA LEU A 234 -8.11 5.09 -13.51
C LEU A 234 -7.37 6.42 -13.27
N ARG A 235 -7.28 7.31 -14.28
CA ARG A 235 -6.67 8.66 -14.13
C ARG A 235 -7.37 9.47 -13.05
N ARG A 236 -8.70 9.50 -13.07
CA ARG A 236 -9.51 10.23 -12.08
C ARG A 236 -9.33 9.65 -10.67
N PHE A 237 -9.34 8.32 -10.54
CA PHE A 237 -9.12 7.65 -9.24
C PHE A 237 -7.73 7.94 -8.69
N VAL A 238 -6.67 7.77 -9.48
CA VAL A 238 -5.29 8.02 -9.06
C VAL A 238 -5.09 9.49 -8.73
N ARG A 239 -5.67 10.42 -9.51
CA ARG A 239 -5.59 11.87 -9.23
C ARG A 239 -6.22 12.23 -7.88
N ALA A 240 -7.41 11.72 -7.59
CA ALA A 240 -8.09 11.92 -6.31
C ALA A 240 -7.29 11.33 -5.13
N SER A 241 -6.76 10.12 -5.30
CA SER A 241 -5.93 9.44 -4.29
C SER A 241 -4.61 10.16 -4.06
N ALA A 242 -3.93 10.60 -5.12
CA ALA A 242 -2.68 11.37 -5.03
C ALA A 242 -2.91 12.73 -4.34
N LYS A 243 -4.02 13.42 -4.64
CA LYS A 243 -4.42 14.65 -3.95
C LYS A 243 -4.57 14.41 -2.45
N ALA A 244 -5.27 13.36 -2.06
CA ALA A 244 -5.45 12.98 -0.66
C ALA A 244 -4.11 12.67 0.01
N LEU A 245 -3.25 11.86 -0.61
CA LEU A 245 -1.92 11.54 -0.11
C LEU A 245 -1.08 12.79 0.12
N ASN A 246 -1.01 13.70 -0.86
CA ASN A 246 -0.27 14.97 -0.76
C ASN A 246 -0.80 15.91 0.34
N GLU A 247 -2.07 15.79 0.69
CA GLU A 247 -2.66 16.57 1.78
C GLU A 247 -2.31 15.98 3.14
N ILE A 248 -2.55 14.66 3.33
CA ILE A 248 -2.41 14.04 4.66
C ILE A 248 -0.97 13.69 5.04
N VAL A 249 -0.02 13.76 4.11
CA VAL A 249 1.41 13.65 4.45
C VAL A 249 1.87 14.78 5.36
N LYS A 250 1.13 15.88 5.42
CA LYS A 250 1.39 17.00 6.32
C LYS A 250 1.10 16.58 7.77
N PRO A 251 2.02 16.84 8.72
CA PRO A 251 1.89 16.36 10.09
C PRO A 251 0.61 16.84 10.82
N ASP A 252 0.13 18.04 10.50
CA ASP A 252 -1.10 18.62 11.08
C ASP A 252 -2.39 17.91 10.64
N LYS A 253 -2.35 17.06 9.62
CA LYS A 253 -3.48 16.30 9.11
C LYS A 253 -3.57 14.87 9.66
N THR A 254 -2.52 14.38 10.31
CA THR A 254 -2.43 12.97 10.74
C THR A 254 -3.60 12.56 11.64
N GLU A 255 -3.91 13.33 12.68
CA GLU A 255 -4.95 12.95 13.63
C GLU A 255 -6.34 12.89 12.97
N GLU A 256 -6.69 13.93 12.18
CA GLU A 256 -7.95 13.97 11.45
C GLU A 256 -8.05 12.82 10.43
N ALA A 257 -6.98 12.50 9.70
CA ALA A 257 -6.98 11.41 8.73
C ALA A 257 -7.17 10.04 9.40
N VAL A 258 -6.56 9.83 10.57
CA VAL A 258 -6.77 8.62 11.38
C VAL A 258 -8.22 8.51 11.81
N ASP A 259 -8.81 9.58 12.38
CA ASP A 259 -10.20 9.58 12.84
C ASP A 259 -11.20 9.30 11.71
N VAL A 260 -10.97 9.90 10.55
CA VAL A 260 -11.76 9.63 9.33
C VAL A 260 -11.71 8.16 8.94
N ALA A 261 -10.49 7.59 8.84
CA ALA A 261 -10.32 6.21 8.42
C ALA A 261 -10.89 5.21 9.44
N MET A 262 -10.69 5.45 10.75
CA MET A 262 -11.27 4.64 11.82
C MET A 262 -12.80 4.60 11.72
N ARG A 263 -13.43 5.76 11.54
CA ARG A 263 -14.89 5.87 11.44
C ARG A 263 -15.44 5.20 10.18
N LEU A 264 -14.82 5.43 9.02
CA LEU A 264 -15.33 4.90 7.75
C LEU A 264 -15.10 3.40 7.58
N SER A 265 -14.03 2.86 8.17
CA SER A 265 -13.74 1.41 8.13
C SER A 265 -14.49 0.63 9.21
N GLY A 266 -15.04 1.29 10.23
CA GLY A 266 -15.61 0.62 11.40
C GLY A 266 -14.56 -0.09 12.27
N ALA A 267 -13.29 0.30 12.19
CA ALA A 267 -12.23 -0.27 13.00
C ALA A 267 -12.44 0.06 14.49
N ARG A 268 -12.03 -0.87 15.36
CA ARG A 268 -12.17 -0.69 16.81
C ARG A 268 -11.23 0.38 17.34
N ASP A 269 -11.69 1.17 18.29
CA ASP A 269 -10.98 2.33 18.86
C ASP A 269 -9.58 1.99 19.40
N GLU A 270 -9.38 0.77 19.93
CA GLU A 270 -8.08 0.34 20.43
C GLU A 270 -6.99 0.32 19.35
N ARG A 271 -7.36 0.32 18.07
CA ARG A 271 -6.43 0.35 16.94
C ARG A 271 -5.93 1.74 16.55
N ARG A 272 -6.57 2.80 17.08
CA ARG A 272 -6.31 4.17 16.66
C ARG A 272 -4.81 4.55 16.72
N GLU A 273 -4.16 4.32 17.86
CA GLU A 273 -2.73 4.62 18.01
C GLU A 273 -1.83 3.76 17.12
N SER A 274 -2.20 2.50 16.90
CA SER A 274 -1.48 1.63 15.98
C SER A 274 -1.59 2.14 14.54
N VAL A 275 -2.80 2.52 14.08
CA VAL A 275 -3.03 3.07 12.73
C VAL A 275 -2.26 4.38 12.55
N LYS A 276 -2.21 5.22 13.56
CA LYS A 276 -1.41 6.45 13.57
C LYS A 276 0.08 6.15 13.41
N LEU A 277 0.64 5.24 14.21
CA LEU A 277 2.05 4.84 14.09
C LEU A 277 2.36 4.22 12.74
N GLN A 278 1.46 3.40 12.20
CA GLN A 278 1.58 2.81 10.88
C GLN A 278 1.62 3.89 9.80
N TRP A 279 0.80 4.92 9.89
CA TRP A 279 0.84 6.05 8.97
C TRP A 279 2.15 6.82 9.07
N LEU A 280 2.60 7.16 10.28
CA LEU A 280 3.87 7.87 10.48
C LEU A 280 5.06 7.06 9.94
N GLU A 281 5.02 5.74 10.04
CA GLU A 281 6.04 4.88 9.45
C GLU A 281 5.92 4.78 7.94
N THR A 282 4.69 4.81 7.41
CA THR A 282 4.41 4.86 5.96
C THR A 282 4.97 6.14 5.33
N THR A 283 4.79 7.30 5.98
CA THR A 283 5.26 8.59 5.42
C THR A 283 6.77 8.63 5.16
N ARG A 284 7.56 7.84 5.87
CA ARG A 284 9.01 7.71 5.68
C ARG A 284 9.38 6.92 4.43
N ARG A 285 8.41 6.24 3.79
CA ARG A 285 8.61 5.28 2.69
C ARG A 285 7.87 5.66 1.41
N LEU A 286 7.31 6.87 1.35
CA LEU A 286 6.58 7.35 0.17
C LEU A 286 7.50 7.71 -1.00
N ALA A 287 8.80 7.79 -0.78
CA ALA A 287 9.79 8.10 -1.81
C ALA A 287 11.12 7.40 -1.52
N THR A 288 11.87 7.10 -2.58
CA THR A 288 13.26 6.64 -2.53
C THR A 288 14.18 7.71 -3.12
N LYS A 289 15.50 7.48 -3.04
CA LYS A 289 16.47 8.33 -3.73
C LYS A 289 16.24 8.41 -5.24
N ASN A 290 15.64 7.37 -5.84
CA ASN A 290 15.40 7.29 -7.28
C ASN A 290 14.08 7.96 -7.70
N THR A 291 13.20 8.30 -6.76
CA THR A 291 11.92 8.98 -7.02
C THR A 291 11.91 10.44 -6.56
N GLN A 292 13.02 10.95 -6.00
CA GLN A 292 13.15 12.35 -5.61
C GLN A 292 12.94 13.28 -6.80
N GLY A 293 12.16 14.35 -6.58
CA GLY A 293 11.81 15.34 -7.62
C GLY A 293 10.61 14.94 -8.47
N HIS A 294 10.12 13.69 -8.40
CA HIS A 294 8.89 13.25 -9.01
C HIS A 294 7.69 13.41 -8.06
N PRO A 295 6.45 13.44 -8.58
CA PRO A 295 5.24 13.40 -7.75
C PRO A 295 5.19 12.15 -6.89
N LEU A 296 4.52 12.21 -5.72
CA LEU A 296 4.23 11.02 -4.94
C LEU A 296 3.45 10.01 -5.79
N GLY A 297 3.80 8.75 -5.66
CA GLY A 297 3.21 7.66 -6.46
C GLY A 297 3.95 7.34 -7.75
N TRP A 298 4.86 8.20 -8.22
CA TRP A 298 5.70 7.91 -9.37
C TRP A 298 6.72 6.81 -9.03
N MET A 299 6.85 5.82 -9.90
CA MET A 299 7.67 4.63 -9.69
C MET A 299 8.94 4.67 -10.54
N SER A 300 10.07 4.32 -9.93
CA SER A 300 11.37 4.27 -10.60
C SER A 300 11.63 2.90 -11.19
N ASP A 301 12.10 2.87 -12.45
CA ASP A 301 12.58 1.64 -13.09
C ASP A 301 13.72 0.96 -12.31
N LYS A 302 14.59 1.76 -11.68
CA LYS A 302 15.69 1.24 -10.85
C LYS A 302 15.18 0.50 -9.61
N ASP A 303 14.14 0.99 -8.96
CA ASP A 303 13.56 0.35 -7.77
C ASP A 303 12.80 -0.93 -8.15
N TRP A 304 12.12 -0.92 -9.30
CA TRP A 304 11.53 -2.14 -9.87
C TRP A 304 12.59 -3.19 -10.24
N ALA A 305 13.72 -2.77 -10.83
CA ALA A 305 14.82 -3.69 -11.16
C ALA A 305 15.39 -4.37 -9.91
N VAL A 306 15.52 -3.65 -8.78
CA VAL A 306 15.90 -4.25 -7.48
C VAL A 306 14.89 -5.30 -7.05
N SER A 307 13.59 -5.02 -7.16
CA SER A 307 12.54 -5.99 -6.81
C SER A 307 12.58 -7.24 -7.67
N VAL A 308 12.80 -7.09 -8.99
CA VAL A 308 12.95 -8.23 -9.92
C VAL A 308 14.20 -9.05 -9.60
N ASP A 309 15.35 -8.40 -9.33
CA ASP A 309 16.60 -9.09 -8.95
C ASP A 309 16.42 -9.91 -7.66
N ILE A 310 15.72 -9.36 -6.67
CA ILE A 310 15.36 -10.06 -5.44
C ILE A 310 14.55 -11.32 -5.73
N LEU A 311 13.52 -11.22 -6.58
CA LEU A 311 12.65 -12.36 -6.92
C LEU A 311 13.40 -13.45 -7.68
N VAL A 312 14.35 -13.09 -8.55
CA VAL A 312 15.23 -14.06 -9.24
C VAL A 312 16.16 -14.73 -8.24
N LYS A 313 16.82 -13.96 -7.38
CA LYS A 313 17.75 -14.52 -6.37
C LYS A 313 17.06 -15.45 -5.37
N THR A 314 15.77 -15.26 -5.13
CA THR A 314 14.97 -16.16 -4.28
C THR A 314 14.40 -17.36 -4.99
N GLY A 315 14.61 -17.48 -6.29
CA GLY A 315 14.01 -18.55 -7.10
C GLY A 315 12.48 -18.42 -7.27
N GLN A 316 11.90 -17.26 -6.94
CA GLN A 316 10.50 -16.97 -7.20
C GLN A 316 10.23 -16.60 -8.66
N LEU A 317 11.26 -16.11 -9.34
CA LEU A 317 11.30 -15.96 -10.78
C LEU A 317 12.43 -16.81 -11.34
N GLU A 318 12.15 -17.61 -12.37
CA GLU A 318 13.17 -18.38 -13.09
C GLU A 318 14.13 -17.47 -13.89
N LYS A 319 13.60 -16.33 -14.34
CA LYS A 319 14.35 -15.31 -15.12
C LYS A 319 13.77 -13.92 -14.87
N PRO A 320 14.58 -12.86 -15.08
CA PRO A 320 14.10 -11.50 -14.94
C PRO A 320 12.91 -11.21 -15.88
N ILE A 321 11.94 -10.45 -15.37
CA ILE A 321 10.83 -9.87 -16.14
C ILE A 321 11.22 -8.43 -16.49
N PRO A 322 11.02 -7.96 -17.73
CA PRO A 322 11.17 -6.55 -18.06
C PRO A 322 10.26 -5.69 -17.17
N THR A 323 10.82 -4.68 -16.51
CA THR A 323 10.11 -3.85 -15.52
C THR A 323 8.89 -3.15 -16.11
N GLN A 324 8.93 -2.76 -17.40
CA GLN A 324 7.80 -2.18 -18.13
C GLN A 324 6.58 -3.11 -18.24
N ASN A 325 6.74 -4.41 -18.00
CA ASN A 325 5.62 -5.35 -17.92
C ASN A 325 4.92 -5.31 -16.55
N LEU A 326 5.60 -4.76 -15.54
CA LEU A 326 5.13 -4.75 -14.15
C LEU A 326 4.40 -3.47 -13.78
N TYR A 327 4.73 -2.33 -14.39
CA TYR A 327 4.15 -1.05 -13.98
C TYR A 327 3.98 -0.06 -15.14
N THR A 328 3.24 1.01 -14.87
CA THR A 328 3.16 2.23 -15.71
C THR A 328 2.97 3.45 -14.81
N ASN A 329 3.62 4.55 -15.19
CA ASN A 329 3.42 5.86 -14.56
C ASN A 329 2.38 6.73 -15.30
N GLU A 330 1.69 6.17 -16.31
CA GLU A 330 0.74 6.90 -17.17
C GLU A 330 -0.39 7.58 -16.37
N PHE A 331 -0.77 7.01 -15.23
CA PHE A 331 -1.88 7.49 -14.41
C PHE A 331 -1.42 8.43 -13.28
N VAL A 332 -0.12 8.48 -13.00
CA VAL A 332 0.42 9.37 -11.94
C VAL A 332 0.32 10.82 -12.40
N PRO A 333 -0.31 11.71 -11.61
CA PRO A 333 -0.46 13.12 -12.00
C PRO A 333 0.92 13.77 -12.21
N THR A 334 1.07 14.44 -13.34
CA THR A 334 2.17 15.39 -13.52
C THR A 334 1.85 16.65 -12.71
N LYS A 335 2.84 17.21 -12.02
CA LYS A 335 2.70 18.40 -11.14
C LYS A 335 1.79 19.46 -11.73
#